data_9ddd8d8fdbe77434570ec8d0b7c8bd4e
#
_entry.id   9ddd8d8fdbe77434570ec8d0b7c8bd4e
#
_cell.length_a   1.000
_cell.length_b   1.000
_cell.length_c   1.000
_cell.angle_alpha   90.00
_cell.angle_beta   90.00
_cell.angle_gamma   90.00
#
_symmetry.space_group_name_H-M   'P 1'
#
loop_
_entity.id
_entity.type
_entity.pdbx_description
1 polymer ?
#
loop_
_entity_poly.entity_id
_entity_poly.type
_entity_poly.pdbx_seq_one_letter_code
_entity_poly.pdbx_strand_id
1 'polypeptide(L)'
;KANNAYPNYKDVREMIQQSQLLATIKVVVNQVNYDNYGWNYWGFNNDYLQYKITRDLNNSSYRDVKFYSEDEARRANIRPDRIVNLTFTDLYIGQLFNDRYSIDRSKQIEVGQTKTNPPQPIYETVKATVYVTRRVLQSRASLECRIYDWASNRNILFDRFPDNNTWKDESARYTGDKRALEQSDWNLINNSSNINPPSRNELAQRLIDNCYNQLLSRIKN
;
A
#
# COMPACT_ATOMS: atom_id res chain seq x y z
N LYS A 1 -27.76 11.78 34.61
CA LYS A 1 -28.43 11.32 35.86
C LYS A 1 -29.89 11.74 35.91
N ALA A 2 -30.22 13.03 35.63
CA ALA A 2 -31.63 13.53 35.68
C ALA A 2 -32.56 12.77 34.74
N ASN A 3 -32.16 12.46 33.52
CA ASN A 3 -32.98 11.72 32.54
C ASN A 3 -33.21 10.25 32.94
N ASN A 4 -32.34 9.66 33.77
CA ASN A 4 -32.52 8.32 34.32
C ASN A 4 -33.50 8.28 35.48
N ALA A 5 -33.58 9.37 36.24
CA ALA A 5 -34.52 9.51 37.37
C ALA A 5 -35.95 9.89 36.91
N TYR A 6 -36.05 10.76 35.90
CA TYR A 6 -37.34 11.22 35.35
C TYR A 6 -37.22 11.29 33.81
N PRO A 7 -37.46 10.16 33.11
CA PRO A 7 -37.43 10.13 31.66
C PRO A 7 -38.47 11.09 31.08
N ASN A 8 -38.05 11.90 30.10
CA ASN A 8 -38.88 12.92 29.42
C ASN A 8 -39.36 14.10 30.29
N TYR A 9 -38.65 14.39 31.41
CA TYR A 9 -38.98 15.57 32.20
C TYR A 9 -38.59 16.84 31.44
N LYS A 10 -39.57 17.67 31.11
CA LYS A 10 -39.43 18.94 30.36
C LYS A 10 -38.56 18.74 29.11
N ASP A 11 -37.66 19.65 28.88
CA ASP A 11 -36.72 19.82 27.77
C ASP A 11 -35.34 19.12 27.97
N VAL A 12 -35.28 18.19 28.95
CA VAL A 12 -34.02 17.49 29.28
C VAL A 12 -33.42 16.78 28.05
N ARG A 13 -34.24 16.21 27.16
CA ARG A 13 -33.78 15.60 25.94
C ARG A 13 -33.16 16.63 24.97
N GLU A 14 -33.81 17.77 24.81
CA GLU A 14 -33.31 18.87 23.97
C GLU A 14 -32.00 19.43 24.53
N MET A 15 -31.92 19.62 25.84
CA MET A 15 -30.70 20.08 26.53
C MET A 15 -29.55 19.07 26.39
N ILE A 16 -29.84 17.75 26.46
CA ILE A 16 -28.83 16.71 26.22
C ILE A 16 -28.34 16.77 24.77
N GLN A 17 -29.26 16.86 23.80
CA GLN A 17 -28.90 16.97 22.39
C GLN A 17 -28.09 18.23 22.08
N GLN A 18 -28.49 19.37 22.61
CA GLN A 18 -27.76 20.65 22.46
C GLN A 18 -26.36 20.56 23.10
N SER A 19 -26.26 19.99 24.31
CA SER A 19 -24.98 19.80 24.97
C SER A 19 -24.05 18.87 24.20
N GLN A 20 -24.57 17.79 23.62
CA GLN A 20 -23.81 16.88 22.75
C GLN A 20 -23.35 17.58 21.47
N LEU A 21 -24.22 18.36 20.83
CA LEU A 21 -23.86 19.13 19.64
C LEU A 21 -22.78 20.17 19.92
N LEU A 22 -22.83 20.83 21.09
CA LEU A 22 -21.81 21.80 21.52
C LEU A 22 -20.48 21.15 21.93
N ALA A 23 -20.52 19.93 22.46
CA ALA A 23 -19.34 19.16 22.85
C ALA A 23 -18.68 18.44 21.66
N THR A 24 -19.37 18.30 20.52
CA THR A 24 -18.84 17.58 19.35
C THR A 24 -17.80 18.42 18.63
N ILE A 25 -16.59 17.87 18.50
CA ILE A 25 -15.50 18.44 17.71
C ILE A 25 -15.82 18.27 16.22
N LYS A 26 -15.88 19.36 15.48
CA LYS A 26 -16.14 19.38 14.04
C LYS A 26 -14.83 19.40 13.27
N VAL A 27 -14.57 18.33 12.55
CA VAL A 27 -13.36 18.17 11.76
C VAL A 27 -13.71 18.24 10.28
N VAL A 28 -13.10 19.17 9.56
CA VAL A 28 -13.24 19.26 8.11
C VAL A 28 -12.04 18.61 7.44
N VAL A 29 -12.30 17.65 6.57
CA VAL A 29 -11.30 17.03 5.72
C VAL A 29 -11.31 17.76 4.38
N ASN A 30 -10.23 18.46 4.08
CA ASN A 30 -10.06 19.14 2.81
C ASN A 30 -9.91 18.14 1.65
N GLN A 31 -10.07 18.62 0.43
CA GLN A 31 -9.83 17.83 -0.76
C GLN A 31 -8.39 17.26 -0.73
N VAL A 32 -8.24 15.99 -1.11
CA VAL A 32 -6.94 15.34 -1.14
C VAL A 32 -6.08 15.96 -2.23
N ASN A 33 -4.92 16.48 -1.85
CA ASN A 33 -3.99 17.12 -2.76
C ASN A 33 -2.91 16.13 -3.25
N TYR A 34 -2.32 16.47 -4.39
CA TYR A 34 -1.24 15.72 -4.99
C TYR A 34 -0.13 16.70 -5.41
N ASP A 35 1.04 16.52 -4.84
CA ASP A 35 2.18 17.45 -5.01
C ASP A 35 2.86 17.32 -6.39
N ASN A 36 2.51 16.29 -7.16
CA ASN A 36 3.17 15.97 -8.41
C ASN A 36 2.26 16.21 -9.62
N TYR A 37 2.72 16.97 -10.60
CA TYR A 37 2.05 17.22 -11.89
C TYR A 37 1.66 15.94 -12.65
N GLY A 38 2.26 14.79 -12.33
CA GLY A 38 1.94 13.50 -12.91
C GLY A 38 0.60 12.88 -12.50
N TRP A 39 -0.03 13.36 -11.45
CA TRP A 39 -1.27 12.78 -10.92
C TRP A 39 -2.49 13.00 -11.82
N ASN A 40 -2.60 14.16 -12.46
CA ASN A 40 -3.66 14.43 -13.44
C ASN A 40 -3.64 13.45 -14.62
N TYR A 41 -2.50 12.82 -14.86
CA TYR A 41 -2.33 11.81 -15.91
C TYR A 41 -2.99 10.46 -15.56
N TRP A 42 -3.24 10.20 -14.27
CA TRP A 42 -3.74 8.91 -13.79
C TRP A 42 -5.27 8.83 -13.66
N GLY A 43 -5.98 9.93 -13.80
CA GLY A 43 -7.44 9.98 -13.71
C GLY A 43 -7.99 9.59 -12.32
N PHE A 44 -7.21 9.77 -11.25
CA PHE A 44 -7.67 9.52 -9.90
C PHE A 44 -8.73 10.55 -9.49
N ASN A 45 -9.88 10.07 -9.06
CA ASN A 45 -10.94 10.93 -8.54
C ASN A 45 -10.68 11.24 -7.07
N ASN A 46 -10.26 12.48 -6.81
CA ASN A 46 -9.98 12.98 -5.45
C ASN A 46 -11.24 13.00 -4.59
N ASP A 47 -12.41 13.27 -5.19
CA ASP A 47 -13.68 13.37 -4.47
C ASP A 47 -14.07 12.03 -3.84
N TYR A 48 -13.82 10.93 -4.55
CA TYR A 48 -14.09 9.59 -4.03
C TYR A 48 -13.25 9.28 -2.77
N LEU A 49 -11.96 9.62 -2.77
CA LEU A 49 -11.08 9.34 -1.64
C LEU A 49 -11.46 10.20 -0.42
N GLN A 50 -11.76 11.48 -0.62
CA GLN A 50 -12.25 12.38 0.42
C GLN A 50 -13.56 11.88 1.04
N TYR A 51 -14.52 11.48 0.19
CA TYR A 51 -15.79 10.92 0.64
C TYR A 51 -15.61 9.60 1.41
N LYS A 52 -14.75 8.71 0.93
CA LYS A 52 -14.41 7.46 1.60
C LYS A 52 -13.85 7.72 2.99
N ILE A 53 -12.90 8.66 3.11
CA ILE A 53 -12.27 9.03 4.38
C ILE A 53 -13.31 9.55 5.38
N THR A 54 -14.11 10.52 5.01
CA THR A 54 -15.11 11.12 5.90
C THR A 54 -16.13 10.09 6.37
N ARG A 55 -16.61 9.22 5.48
CA ARG A 55 -17.52 8.13 5.80
C ARG A 55 -16.90 7.13 6.78
N ASP A 56 -15.69 6.65 6.49
CA ASP A 56 -15.03 5.62 7.29
C ASP A 56 -14.62 6.14 8.67
N LEU A 57 -14.28 7.42 8.79
CA LEU A 57 -14.01 8.07 10.06
C LEU A 57 -15.30 8.28 10.89
N ASN A 58 -16.40 8.71 10.28
CA ASN A 58 -17.68 8.85 10.97
C ASN A 58 -18.27 7.49 11.43
N ASN A 59 -17.99 6.41 10.70
CA ASN A 59 -18.38 5.06 11.09
C ASN A 59 -17.50 4.47 12.20
N SER A 60 -16.33 5.06 12.44
CA SER A 60 -15.47 4.71 13.57
C SER A 60 -16.03 5.41 14.80
N SER A 61 -16.40 4.67 15.84
CA SER A 61 -17.20 5.04 17.02
C SER A 61 -16.69 6.21 17.89
N TYR A 62 -16.24 7.30 17.32
CA TYR A 62 -15.90 8.53 18.07
C TYR A 62 -17.16 9.32 18.35
N ARG A 63 -17.71 9.17 19.56
CA ARG A 63 -18.98 9.82 19.96
C ARG A 63 -18.91 11.35 19.93
N ASP A 64 -17.72 11.90 20.13
CA ASP A 64 -17.55 13.35 20.33
C ASP A 64 -16.79 14.03 19.18
N VAL A 65 -16.63 13.35 18.03
CA VAL A 65 -16.00 13.90 16.84
C VAL A 65 -16.86 13.63 15.61
N LYS A 66 -17.07 14.64 14.79
CA LYS A 66 -17.79 14.50 13.52
C LYS A 66 -16.93 15.04 12.37
N PHE A 67 -16.78 14.21 11.34
CA PHE A 67 -16.00 14.55 10.15
C PHE A 67 -16.93 14.98 9.03
N TYR A 68 -16.51 16.02 8.32
CA TYR A 68 -17.20 16.58 7.17
C TYR A 68 -16.23 16.73 6.01
N SER A 69 -16.69 16.51 4.79
CA SER A 69 -15.94 16.97 3.63
C SER A 69 -15.98 18.50 3.54
N GLU A 70 -15.06 19.10 2.81
CA GLU A 70 -15.03 20.55 2.58
C GLU A 70 -16.36 21.06 2.00
N ASP A 71 -16.93 20.31 1.04
CA ASP A 71 -18.19 20.67 0.40
C ASP A 71 -19.40 20.54 1.32
N GLU A 72 -19.44 19.50 2.18
CA GLU A 72 -20.48 19.36 3.20
C GLU A 72 -20.43 20.50 4.22
N ALA A 73 -19.23 20.83 4.69
CA ALA A 73 -19.03 21.92 5.65
C ALA A 73 -19.46 23.27 5.06
N ARG A 74 -19.11 23.53 3.79
CA ARG A 74 -19.48 24.74 3.08
C ARG A 74 -21.00 24.85 2.89
N ARG A 75 -21.65 23.79 2.42
CA ARG A 75 -23.12 23.77 2.20
C ARG A 75 -23.92 23.93 3.49
N ALA A 76 -23.45 23.33 4.57
CA ALA A 76 -24.11 23.38 5.87
C ALA A 76 -23.65 24.57 6.75
N ASN A 77 -22.78 25.45 6.23
CA ASN A 77 -22.18 26.57 6.96
C ASN A 77 -21.56 26.17 8.31
N ILE A 78 -20.85 25.01 8.30
CA ILE A 78 -20.21 24.46 9.49
C ILE A 78 -18.87 25.15 9.70
N ARG A 79 -18.71 25.79 10.86
CA ARG A 79 -17.41 26.29 11.31
C ARG A 79 -16.62 25.12 11.90
N PRO A 80 -15.45 24.76 11.33
CA PRO A 80 -14.65 23.67 11.85
C PRO A 80 -13.93 24.07 13.15
N ASP A 81 -13.67 23.09 14.01
CA ASP A 81 -12.70 23.20 15.10
C ASP A 81 -11.31 22.80 14.63
N ARG A 82 -11.27 21.81 13.71
CA ARG A 82 -10.02 21.30 13.14
C ARG A 82 -10.14 21.08 11.63
N ILE A 83 -9.01 21.24 10.93
CA ILE A 83 -8.89 20.95 9.49
C ILE A 83 -7.85 19.85 9.30
N VAL A 84 -8.20 18.86 8.48
CA VAL A 84 -7.31 17.78 8.03
C VAL A 84 -6.93 18.03 6.58
N ASN A 85 -5.64 18.19 6.31
CA ASN A 85 -5.06 18.25 4.99
C ASN A 85 -4.36 16.94 4.69
N LEU A 86 -4.70 16.33 3.57
CA LEU A 86 -4.11 15.10 3.06
C LEU A 86 -3.43 15.40 1.74
N THR A 87 -2.15 15.05 1.64
CA THR A 87 -1.36 15.30 0.43
C THR A 87 -0.53 14.07 0.09
N PHE A 88 -0.68 13.57 -1.14
CA PHE A 88 0.27 12.58 -1.67
C PHE A 88 1.50 13.32 -2.19
N THR A 89 2.65 13.12 -1.54
CA THR A 89 3.90 13.82 -1.83
C THR A 89 4.85 13.04 -2.74
N ASP A 90 4.73 11.71 -2.81
CA ASP A 90 5.61 10.87 -3.59
C ASP A 90 4.83 9.69 -4.18
N LEU A 91 4.16 9.91 -5.32
CA LEU A 91 3.67 8.78 -6.11
C LEU A 91 4.60 8.56 -7.30
N TYR A 92 5.27 7.45 -7.27
CA TYR A 92 6.15 7.02 -8.33
C TYR A 92 5.82 5.59 -8.77
N ILE A 93 5.58 5.41 -10.05
CA ILE A 93 5.46 4.10 -10.68
C ILE A 93 6.52 4.04 -11.77
N GLY A 94 7.55 3.25 -11.52
CA GLY A 94 8.69 3.11 -12.39
C GLY A 94 8.36 2.49 -13.75
N GLN A 95 9.37 2.37 -14.57
CA GLN A 95 9.33 1.58 -15.79
C GLN A 95 9.72 0.13 -15.49
N LEU A 96 9.26 -0.79 -16.32
CA LEU A 96 9.67 -2.18 -16.24
C LEU A 96 11.15 -2.29 -16.60
N PHE A 97 11.96 -2.69 -15.64
CA PHE A 97 13.38 -2.93 -15.83
C PHE A 97 13.61 -4.42 -16.13
N ASN A 98 14.36 -4.71 -17.19
CA ASN A 98 14.74 -6.05 -17.60
C ASN A 98 16.24 -6.23 -17.39
N ASP A 99 16.60 -7.19 -16.57
CA ASP A 99 17.97 -7.60 -16.32
C ASP A 99 18.21 -9.02 -16.83
N ARG A 100 19.40 -9.31 -17.31
CA ARG A 100 19.79 -10.62 -17.81
C ARG A 100 21.18 -10.97 -17.29
N TYR A 101 21.30 -12.16 -16.72
CA TYR A 101 22.56 -12.70 -16.25
C TYR A 101 22.65 -14.20 -16.49
N SER A 102 23.86 -14.75 -16.40
CA SER A 102 24.07 -16.19 -16.51
C SER A 102 24.70 -16.75 -15.24
N ILE A 103 24.40 -18.01 -14.95
CA ILE A 103 24.95 -18.78 -13.85
C ILE A 103 25.54 -20.05 -14.44
N ASP A 104 26.85 -20.25 -14.24
CA ASP A 104 27.52 -21.48 -14.64
C ASP A 104 27.36 -22.54 -13.54
N ARG A 105 26.97 -23.74 -13.96
CA ARG A 105 26.82 -24.91 -13.12
C ARG A 105 27.81 -25.98 -13.51
N SER A 106 28.40 -26.62 -12.51
CA SER A 106 29.33 -27.75 -12.70
C SER A 106 29.10 -28.77 -11.59
N LYS A 107 28.93 -30.03 -11.95
CA LYS A 107 28.65 -31.11 -11.01
C LYS A 107 29.39 -32.37 -11.42
N GLN A 108 29.99 -33.06 -10.45
CA GLN A 108 30.52 -34.39 -10.65
C GLN A 108 29.38 -35.42 -10.46
N ILE A 109 29.20 -36.27 -11.42
CA ILE A 109 28.21 -37.37 -11.40
C ILE A 109 28.91 -38.69 -11.58
N GLU A 110 28.46 -39.73 -10.89
CA GLU A 110 28.91 -41.07 -11.10
C GLU A 110 28.29 -41.59 -12.40
N VAL A 111 29.14 -42.01 -13.32
CA VAL A 111 28.72 -42.54 -14.65
C VAL A 111 28.97 -44.07 -14.78
N GLY A 112 29.60 -44.65 -13.81
CA GLY A 112 29.87 -46.09 -13.81
C GLY A 112 30.87 -46.47 -12.72
N GLN A 113 31.29 -47.73 -12.76
CA GLN A 113 32.29 -48.29 -11.83
C GLN A 113 33.41 -49.00 -12.61
N THR A 114 34.60 -48.95 -12.04
CA THR A 114 35.74 -49.69 -12.58
C THR A 114 35.52 -51.21 -12.48
N LYS A 115 36.19 -51.99 -13.35
CA LYS A 115 36.20 -53.44 -13.29
C LYS A 115 37.18 -54.01 -12.23
N THR A 116 37.68 -53.20 -11.33
CA THR A 116 38.60 -53.58 -10.26
C THR A 116 37.84 -54.21 -9.08
N ASN A 117 38.56 -54.97 -8.25
CA ASN A 117 38.00 -55.55 -7.01
C ASN A 117 38.70 -54.92 -5.79
N PRO A 118 38.05 -54.06 -4.96
CA PRO A 118 36.67 -53.61 -5.07
C PRO A 118 36.44 -52.65 -6.24
N PRO A 119 35.20 -52.55 -6.78
CA PRO A 119 34.83 -51.58 -7.78
C PRO A 119 34.92 -50.18 -7.26
N GLN A 120 35.48 -49.26 -8.06
CA GLN A 120 35.55 -47.84 -7.70
C GLN A 120 34.67 -47.01 -8.63
N PRO A 121 33.97 -45.97 -8.12
CA PRO A 121 33.10 -45.13 -8.93
C PRO A 121 33.90 -44.29 -9.93
N ILE A 122 33.39 -44.20 -11.15
CA ILE A 122 33.92 -43.35 -12.21
C ILE A 122 33.06 -42.10 -12.25
N TYR A 123 33.68 -40.94 -12.08
CA TYR A 123 33.00 -39.63 -12.10
C TYR A 123 33.27 -38.91 -13.41
N GLU A 124 32.23 -38.24 -13.90
CA GLU A 124 32.29 -37.32 -15.01
C GLU A 124 31.85 -35.92 -14.51
N THR A 125 32.51 -34.88 -14.98
CA THR A 125 32.12 -33.51 -14.69
C THR A 125 31.17 -33.01 -15.77
N VAL A 126 29.91 -32.82 -15.42
CA VAL A 126 28.90 -32.24 -16.31
C VAL A 126 28.76 -30.73 -16.04
N LYS A 127 28.49 -29.99 -17.12
CA LYS A 127 28.37 -28.52 -17.05
C LYS A 127 27.10 -28.03 -17.73
N ALA A 128 26.52 -26.97 -17.20
CA ALA A 128 25.43 -26.23 -17.81
C ALA A 128 25.56 -24.73 -17.53
N THR A 129 25.01 -23.91 -18.41
CA THR A 129 24.87 -22.48 -18.18
C THR A 129 23.39 -22.12 -18.15
N VAL A 130 22.95 -21.49 -17.07
CA VAL A 130 21.57 -21.02 -16.85
C VAL A 130 21.51 -19.54 -17.18
N TYR A 131 20.67 -19.15 -18.13
CA TYR A 131 20.45 -17.75 -18.52
C TYR A 131 19.14 -17.26 -17.88
N VAL A 132 19.28 -16.37 -16.91
CA VAL A 132 18.16 -15.81 -16.16
C VAL A 132 17.73 -14.48 -16.77
N THR A 133 16.43 -14.32 -16.97
CA THR A 133 15.80 -13.03 -17.27
C THR A 133 14.99 -12.60 -16.06
N ARG A 134 15.32 -11.44 -15.49
CA ARG A 134 14.66 -10.84 -14.34
C ARG A 134 13.97 -9.56 -14.78
N ARG A 135 12.67 -9.46 -14.46
CA ARG A 135 11.84 -8.28 -14.70
C ARG A 135 11.47 -7.67 -13.35
N VAL A 136 11.69 -6.38 -13.19
CA VAL A 136 11.43 -5.65 -11.94
C VAL A 136 10.66 -4.38 -12.24
N LEU A 137 9.62 -4.12 -11.46
CA LEU A 137 8.84 -2.90 -11.49
C LEU A 137 8.71 -2.37 -10.07
N GLN A 138 9.31 -1.21 -9.81
CA GLN A 138 9.27 -0.56 -8.51
C GLN A 138 8.23 0.56 -8.52
N SER A 139 7.52 0.68 -7.41
CA SER A 139 6.55 1.74 -7.21
C SER A 139 6.52 2.16 -5.74
N ARG A 140 6.21 3.41 -5.47
CA ARG A 140 6.11 3.95 -4.12
C ARG A 140 5.10 5.08 -4.05
N ALA A 141 4.56 5.31 -2.87
CA ALA A 141 3.73 6.46 -2.54
C ALA A 141 3.98 6.91 -1.10
N SER A 142 3.66 8.15 -0.81
CA SER A 142 3.66 8.68 0.55
C SER A 142 2.49 9.63 0.72
N LEU A 143 1.63 9.36 1.71
CA LEU A 143 0.52 10.21 2.11
C LEU A 143 0.92 11.00 3.35
N GLU A 144 0.93 12.33 3.26
CA GLU A 144 1.07 13.23 4.40
C GLU A 144 -0.29 13.62 4.96
N CYS A 145 -0.42 13.58 6.28
CA CYS A 145 -1.58 14.07 7.02
C CYS A 145 -1.15 15.19 7.94
N ARG A 146 -1.78 16.36 7.80
CA ARG A 146 -1.59 17.51 8.67
C ARG A 146 -2.91 17.93 9.27
N ILE A 147 -2.94 18.10 10.57
CA ILE A 147 -4.13 18.55 11.29
C ILE A 147 -3.84 19.91 11.90
N TYR A 148 -4.69 20.89 11.59
CA TYR A 148 -4.61 22.25 12.10
C TYR A 148 -5.78 22.53 13.02
N ASP A 149 -5.50 23.27 14.09
CA ASP A 149 -6.52 23.96 14.87
C ASP A 149 -7.01 25.19 14.10
N TRP A 150 -8.32 25.27 13.87
CA TRP A 150 -8.90 26.36 13.06
C TRP A 150 -8.73 27.73 13.68
N ALA A 151 -8.90 27.84 15.01
CA ALA A 151 -8.89 29.13 15.70
C ALA A 151 -7.48 29.73 15.79
N SER A 152 -6.47 28.90 16.04
CA SER A 152 -5.08 29.35 16.21
C SER A 152 -4.22 29.19 14.96
N ASN A 153 -4.71 28.50 13.95
CA ASN A 153 -3.97 28.05 12.75
C ASN A 153 -2.67 27.30 13.08
N ARG A 154 -2.63 26.65 14.24
CA ARG A 154 -1.48 25.85 14.67
C ARG A 154 -1.58 24.44 14.11
N ASN A 155 -0.44 23.93 13.63
CA ASN A 155 -0.32 22.51 13.32
C ASN A 155 -0.34 21.70 14.62
N ILE A 156 -1.35 20.82 14.77
CA ILE A 156 -1.52 19.95 15.93
C ILE A 156 -0.84 18.60 15.69
N LEU A 157 -0.91 18.11 14.45
CA LEU A 157 -0.38 16.80 14.08
C LEU A 157 0.20 16.86 12.66
N PHE A 158 1.34 16.21 12.51
CA PHE A 158 1.92 15.88 11.21
C PHE A 158 2.38 14.43 11.23
N ASP A 159 1.80 13.62 10.35
CA ASP A 159 2.17 12.22 10.16
C ASP A 159 2.36 11.91 8.69
N ARG A 160 3.16 10.89 8.40
CA ARG A 160 3.46 10.43 7.03
C ARG A 160 3.30 8.92 6.94
N PHE A 161 2.62 8.47 5.89
CA PHE A 161 2.27 7.07 5.64
C PHE A 161 2.87 6.63 4.29
N PRO A 162 4.11 6.10 4.29
CA PRO A 162 4.75 5.62 3.06
C PRO A 162 4.32 4.21 2.73
N ASP A 163 4.30 3.89 1.43
CA ASP A 163 4.17 2.52 0.93
C ASP A 163 5.09 2.30 -0.27
N ASN A 164 5.65 1.10 -0.37
CA ASN A 164 6.54 0.68 -1.44
C ASN A 164 6.07 -0.69 -1.97
N ASN A 165 6.08 -0.83 -3.27
CA ASN A 165 5.79 -2.10 -3.93
C ASN A 165 6.88 -2.42 -4.94
N THR A 166 7.37 -3.67 -4.91
CA THR A 166 8.28 -4.21 -5.92
C THR A 166 7.65 -5.46 -6.51
N TRP A 167 7.22 -5.35 -7.77
CA TRP A 167 6.86 -6.51 -8.55
C TRP A 167 8.11 -7.09 -9.19
N LYS A 168 8.28 -8.42 -9.06
CA LYS A 168 9.43 -9.14 -9.58
C LYS A 168 8.96 -10.42 -10.27
N ASP A 169 9.51 -10.69 -11.44
CA ASP A 169 9.32 -11.94 -12.15
C ASP A 169 10.67 -12.41 -12.70
N GLU A 170 10.97 -13.69 -12.51
CA GLU A 170 12.22 -14.30 -12.95
C GLU A 170 11.92 -15.60 -13.70
N SER A 171 12.55 -15.76 -14.84
CA SER A 171 12.50 -16.97 -15.65
C SER A 171 13.86 -17.32 -16.18
N ALA A 172 14.08 -18.57 -16.50
CA ALA A 172 15.37 -19.01 -17.03
C ALA A 172 15.23 -19.99 -18.19
N ARG A 173 16.30 -20.05 -18.98
CA ARG A 173 16.58 -21.13 -19.93
C ARG A 173 18.02 -21.62 -19.69
N TYR A 174 18.34 -22.82 -20.14
CA TYR A 174 19.69 -23.34 -19.98
C TYR A 174 20.23 -23.94 -21.26
N THR A 175 21.55 -24.10 -21.29
CA THR A 175 22.29 -24.87 -22.27
C THR A 175 23.25 -25.82 -21.54
N GLY A 176 23.61 -26.94 -22.15
CA GLY A 176 24.49 -27.95 -21.54
C GLY A 176 23.73 -29.14 -20.93
N ASP A 177 24.37 -29.80 -19.96
CA ASP A 177 23.84 -31.01 -19.37
C ASP A 177 22.88 -30.71 -18.21
N LYS A 178 21.62 -31.18 -18.35
CA LYS A 178 20.58 -30.99 -17.33
C LYS A 178 20.93 -31.56 -15.94
N ARG A 179 21.85 -32.56 -15.88
CA ARG A 179 22.28 -33.18 -14.64
C ARG A 179 23.12 -32.25 -13.77
N ALA A 180 23.68 -31.19 -14.36
CA ALA A 180 24.42 -30.14 -13.64
C ALA A 180 23.51 -29.15 -12.93
N LEU A 181 22.22 -29.07 -13.30
CA LEU A 181 21.26 -28.08 -12.76
C LEU A 181 20.86 -28.41 -11.32
N GLU A 182 20.59 -27.34 -10.55
CA GLU A 182 20.06 -27.40 -9.20
C GLU A 182 18.52 -27.26 -9.19
N GLN A 183 17.89 -27.56 -8.05
CA GLN A 183 16.45 -27.40 -7.90
C GLN A 183 16.01 -25.94 -8.06
N SER A 184 16.82 -24.99 -7.60
CA SER A 184 16.60 -23.55 -7.80
C SER A 184 16.55 -23.15 -9.27
N ASP A 185 17.40 -23.77 -10.11
CA ASP A 185 17.42 -23.51 -11.55
C ASP A 185 16.14 -24.04 -12.21
N TRP A 186 15.70 -25.24 -11.82
CA TRP A 186 14.45 -25.81 -12.31
C TRP A 186 13.23 -24.97 -11.94
N ASN A 187 13.21 -24.36 -10.75
CA ASN A 187 12.13 -23.45 -10.36
C ASN A 187 12.06 -22.25 -11.30
N LEU A 188 13.19 -21.68 -11.71
CA LEU A 188 13.25 -20.56 -12.66
C LEU A 188 12.92 -20.98 -14.08
N ILE A 189 13.37 -22.17 -14.51
CA ILE A 189 13.11 -22.72 -15.86
C ILE A 189 11.63 -23.05 -16.03
N ASN A 190 11.02 -23.64 -15.01
CA ASN A 190 9.61 -24.00 -15.02
C ASN A 190 8.67 -22.81 -14.75
N ASN A 191 9.21 -21.67 -14.32
CA ASN A 191 8.43 -20.46 -14.20
C ASN A 191 8.11 -19.94 -15.60
N SER A 192 6.90 -20.20 -16.06
CA SER A 192 6.42 -19.69 -17.33
C SER A 192 6.28 -18.16 -17.24
N SER A 193 7.23 -17.44 -17.78
CA SER A 193 7.37 -15.96 -17.73
C SER A 193 6.27 -15.19 -18.49
N ASN A 194 5.04 -15.66 -18.47
CA ASN A 194 3.88 -15.02 -19.11
C ASN A 194 3.04 -14.19 -18.14
N ILE A 195 3.54 -13.94 -16.93
CA ILE A 195 2.84 -13.06 -15.99
C ILE A 195 3.09 -11.61 -16.45
N ASN A 196 2.05 -10.97 -16.94
CA ASN A 196 2.12 -9.56 -17.24
C ASN A 196 2.32 -8.76 -15.93
N PRO A 197 3.18 -7.75 -15.94
CA PRO A 197 3.29 -6.85 -14.79
C PRO A 197 1.92 -6.21 -14.52
N PRO A 198 1.60 -5.90 -13.25
CA PRO A 198 0.40 -5.16 -12.93
C PRO A 198 0.35 -3.85 -13.71
N SER A 199 -0.83 -3.42 -14.10
CA SER A 199 -0.99 -2.13 -14.76
C SER A 199 -0.57 -0.99 -13.82
N ARG A 200 -0.17 0.13 -14.41
CA ARG A 200 0.21 1.30 -13.62
C ARG A 200 -0.93 1.77 -12.72
N ASN A 201 -2.18 1.72 -13.21
CA ASN A 201 -3.36 2.10 -12.45
C ASN A 201 -3.59 1.15 -11.25
N GLU A 202 -3.43 -0.15 -11.43
CA GLU A 202 -3.55 -1.12 -10.34
C GLU A 202 -2.50 -0.89 -9.25
N LEU A 203 -1.25 -0.61 -9.65
CA LEU A 203 -0.17 -0.30 -8.69
C LEU A 203 -0.46 1.00 -7.95
N ALA A 204 -0.88 2.05 -8.65
CA ALA A 204 -1.21 3.32 -8.03
C ALA A 204 -2.38 3.18 -7.05
N GLN A 205 -3.46 2.49 -7.44
CA GLN A 205 -4.60 2.25 -6.57
C GLN A 205 -4.21 1.46 -5.31
N ARG A 206 -3.40 0.43 -5.47
CA ARG A 206 -2.88 -0.36 -4.33
C ARG A 206 -2.07 0.49 -3.36
N LEU A 207 -1.16 1.33 -3.88
CA LEU A 207 -0.36 2.24 -3.04
C LEU A 207 -1.23 3.24 -2.29
N ILE A 208 -2.22 3.83 -2.97
CA ILE A 208 -3.18 4.76 -2.35
C ILE A 208 -3.95 4.06 -1.24
N ASP A 209 -4.50 2.88 -1.51
CA ASP A 209 -5.29 2.13 -0.52
C ASP A 209 -4.42 1.71 0.68
N ASN A 210 -3.16 1.34 0.46
CA ASN A 210 -2.25 0.98 1.56
C ASN A 210 -1.89 2.19 2.44
N CYS A 211 -1.53 3.33 1.84
CA CYS A 211 -1.28 4.57 2.58
C CYS A 211 -2.53 5.00 3.38
N TYR A 212 -3.70 4.90 2.76
CA TYR A 212 -4.99 5.20 3.39
C TYR A 212 -5.29 4.29 4.58
N ASN A 213 -5.07 2.98 4.44
CA ASN A 213 -5.30 2.02 5.52
C ASN A 213 -4.35 2.26 6.71
N GLN A 214 -3.11 2.67 6.45
CA GLN A 214 -2.18 3.08 7.51
C GLN A 214 -2.69 4.32 8.25
N LEU A 215 -3.17 5.35 7.52
CA LEU A 215 -3.81 6.53 8.10
C LEU A 215 -4.99 6.15 9.00
N LEU A 216 -5.92 5.31 8.50
CA LEU A 216 -7.08 4.86 9.29
C LEU A 216 -6.67 4.10 10.53
N SER A 217 -5.68 3.23 10.43
CA SER A 217 -5.17 2.47 11.58
C SER A 217 -4.58 3.40 12.64
N ARG A 218 -3.89 4.47 12.22
CA ARG A 218 -3.30 5.46 13.12
C ARG A 218 -4.35 6.30 13.85
N ILE A 219 -5.45 6.63 13.18
CA ILE A 219 -6.53 7.42 13.78
C ILE A 219 -7.35 6.58 14.77
N LYS A 220 -7.45 5.27 14.55
CA LYS A 220 -8.24 4.37 15.41
C LYS A 220 -7.52 3.96 16.70
N ASN A 221 -6.22 4.09 16.78
CA ASN A 221 -5.38 3.81 17.94
C ASN A 221 -5.02 5.10 18.70
#